data_f8f749aa43ee0c92095f16067f9fda60
#
_entry.id   f8f749aa43ee0c92095f16067f9fda60
#
_cell.length_a   1.000
_cell.length_b   1.000
_cell.length_c   1.000
_cell.angle_alpha   90.00
_cell.angle_beta   90.00
_cell.angle_gamma   90.00
#
_symmetry.space_group_name_H-M   'P 1'
#
loop_
_entity.id
_entity.type
_entity.pdbx_description
1 polymer ?
#
loop_
_entity_poly.entity_id
_entity_poly.type
_entity_poly.pdbx_seq_one_letter_code
_entity_poly.pdbx_strand_id
1 'polypeptide(L)'
;MRMKIKTFMFAALAAFATLFAGCSDDENKTTGGGGNNGTGGDFVESEYKVTFSDTSYYSSVATFEAITENAKSQYFMAVVFETAFLEQQIPGITDNDIAKGVINYYKAEYMSQGATVADIYNVLTQQGRLHGSVTPLELDVPGLSAGTSYSVVVAGVNENLEIVANGIVAEFTTKTLPGLEEENCTFEWTVEPKSTSVTMSFTPSDKEVPYFFYALTAEEYSSECQNDPAILKELLPSFIANLAKAYQMSVSEFMEKQRMTGDLEEFTLTGLLPKTGYVLSLIHI
;
A
#
# COMPACT_ATOMS: atom_id res chain seq x y z
N MET A 1 -13.53 22.86 -25.23
CA MET A 1 -14.26 21.79 -24.51
C MET A 1 -13.32 21.27 -23.42
N ARG A 2 -13.51 21.69 -22.17
CA ARG A 2 -12.65 21.28 -21.05
C ARG A 2 -13.27 20.04 -20.39
N MET A 3 -12.72 18.89 -20.65
CA MET A 3 -13.12 17.62 -20.04
C MET A 3 -12.71 17.63 -18.57
N LYS A 4 -13.69 17.35 -17.68
CA LYS A 4 -13.47 17.35 -16.22
C LYS A 4 -12.81 16.02 -15.82
N ILE A 5 -11.50 16.05 -15.67
CA ILE A 5 -10.69 14.88 -15.25
C ILE A 5 -10.90 14.51 -13.76
N LYS A 6 -11.64 15.29 -13.00
CA LYS A 6 -11.81 15.11 -11.54
C LYS A 6 -12.70 13.94 -11.11
N THR A 7 -13.49 13.34 -11.98
CA THR A 7 -14.44 12.28 -11.59
C THR A 7 -13.86 10.86 -11.72
N PHE A 8 -12.71 10.70 -12.36
CA PHE A 8 -12.10 9.38 -12.58
C PHE A 8 -11.17 8.89 -11.45
N MET A 9 -10.79 9.73 -10.51
CA MET A 9 -9.90 9.33 -9.41
C MET A 9 -10.59 8.49 -8.32
N PHE A 10 -11.89 8.66 -8.10
CA PHE A 10 -12.57 8.06 -6.96
C PHE A 10 -13.05 6.62 -7.15
N ALA A 11 -13.41 6.20 -8.36
CA ALA A 11 -13.78 4.80 -8.63
C ALA A 11 -12.55 3.87 -8.70
N ALA A 12 -11.36 4.44 -8.95
CA ALA A 12 -10.11 3.71 -8.99
C ALA A 12 -9.44 3.59 -7.61
N LEU A 13 -9.75 4.48 -6.65
CA LEU A 13 -9.07 4.48 -5.35
C LEU A 13 -9.53 3.32 -4.44
N ALA A 14 -10.77 2.86 -4.56
CA ALA A 14 -11.25 1.71 -3.80
C ALA A 14 -10.62 0.37 -4.26
N ALA A 15 -10.05 0.35 -5.48
CA ALA A 15 -9.29 -0.79 -6.01
C ALA A 15 -7.78 -0.57 -6.03
N PHE A 16 -7.28 0.60 -5.61
CA PHE A 16 -5.90 1.05 -5.81
C PHE A 16 -5.12 1.34 -4.52
N ALA A 17 -5.71 1.16 -3.37
CA ALA A 17 -5.04 1.39 -2.09
C ALA A 17 -4.20 0.19 -1.68
N THR A 18 -3.41 -0.39 -2.60
CA THR A 18 -2.54 -1.47 -2.22
C THR A 18 -1.27 -1.47 -3.02
N LEU A 19 -0.23 -1.01 -2.45
CA LEU A 19 1.12 -1.37 -2.79
C LEU A 19 2.01 -1.23 -1.55
N PHE A 20 2.20 -2.30 -0.88
CA PHE A 20 3.33 -2.90 -0.17
C PHE A 20 3.72 -2.48 1.23
N ALA A 21 3.72 -3.38 2.14
CA ALA A 21 4.49 -3.31 3.34
C ALA A 21 4.84 -4.60 3.98
N GLY A 22 5.86 -4.77 4.59
CA GLY A 22 6.14 -5.41 5.52
C GLY A 22 7.11 -5.97 6.34
N CYS A 23 7.58 -6.26 7.31
CA CYS A 23 8.18 -7.16 8.13
C CYS A 23 9.01 -6.97 9.19
N SER A 24 9.42 -7.31 10.12
CA SER A 24 10.64 -7.78 10.71
C SER A 24 10.48 -8.51 12.03
N ASP A 25 11.54 -9.08 12.32
CA ASP A 25 12.22 -9.86 13.32
C ASP A 25 11.56 -11.18 13.66
N ASP A 26 12.02 -12.21 13.03
CA ASP A 26 12.86 -13.25 13.52
C ASP A 26 13.18 -14.27 12.42
N GLU A 27 14.48 -14.58 12.32
CA GLU A 27 15.06 -15.77 11.72
C GLU A 27 14.42 -16.34 10.44
N ASN A 28 15.07 -16.04 9.31
CA ASN A 28 15.31 -16.98 8.23
C ASN A 28 14.16 -17.93 7.92
N LYS A 29 13.04 -17.43 7.43
CA LYS A 29 12.07 -18.22 6.70
C LYS A 29 12.10 -17.84 5.24
N THR A 30 12.98 -18.50 4.50
CA THR A 30 12.80 -18.72 3.08
C THR A 30 11.49 -19.48 2.91
N THR A 31 10.40 -18.81 2.69
CA THR A 31 9.15 -19.42 2.26
C THR A 31 9.24 -19.67 0.75
N GLY A 32 10.06 -20.65 0.41
CA GLY A 32 9.88 -21.40 -0.81
C GLY A 32 8.69 -22.32 -0.59
N GLY A 33 7.67 -22.21 -1.44
CA GLY A 33 6.66 -23.23 -1.57
C GLY A 33 5.80 -23.49 -0.33
N GLY A 34 4.71 -22.80 -0.14
CA GLY A 34 3.63 -23.24 0.72
C GLY A 34 3.05 -24.55 0.18
N GLY A 35 3.44 -25.66 0.78
CA GLY A 35 2.89 -26.96 0.45
C GLY A 35 1.45 -27.05 0.91
N ASN A 36 0.53 -26.75 0.06
CA ASN A 36 -0.86 -27.12 0.26
C ASN A 36 -1.05 -28.56 -0.20
N ASN A 37 -1.36 -29.46 0.72
CA ASN A 37 -1.72 -30.84 0.46
C ASN A 37 -3.07 -30.92 -0.27
N GLY A 38 -3.07 -30.61 -1.54
CA GLY A 38 -4.18 -30.74 -2.47
C GLY A 38 -3.80 -31.73 -3.58
N THR A 39 -4.57 -32.76 -3.71
CA THR A 39 -4.47 -33.88 -4.64
C THR A 39 -4.33 -33.44 -6.10
N GLY A 40 -3.19 -33.74 -6.74
CA GLY A 40 -3.15 -34.15 -8.16
C GLY A 40 -3.27 -33.04 -9.19
N GLY A 41 -2.46 -31.99 -9.12
CA GLY A 41 -2.13 -31.16 -10.28
C GLY A 41 -0.60 -31.20 -10.47
N ASP A 42 -0.11 -31.18 -11.70
CA ASP A 42 1.31 -31.07 -12.00
C ASP A 42 1.83 -29.77 -11.35
N PHE A 43 2.64 -29.91 -10.30
CA PHE A 43 3.32 -28.78 -9.67
C PHE A 43 4.32 -28.20 -10.67
N VAL A 44 3.99 -27.08 -11.23
CA VAL A 44 4.93 -26.32 -12.05
C VAL A 44 5.73 -25.41 -11.12
N GLU A 45 7.05 -25.62 -11.08
CA GLU A 45 7.95 -24.83 -10.25
C GLU A 45 7.95 -23.37 -10.71
N SER A 46 7.89 -22.43 -9.74
CA SER A 46 7.96 -21.00 -10.03
C SER A 46 9.32 -20.62 -10.63
N GLU A 47 9.30 -19.72 -11.59
CA GLU A 47 10.50 -19.15 -12.18
C GLU A 47 10.93 -17.83 -11.53
N TYR A 48 10.22 -17.42 -10.47
CA TYR A 48 10.49 -16.23 -9.68
C TYR A 48 10.61 -16.53 -8.19
N LYS A 49 11.37 -15.68 -7.50
CA LYS A 49 11.46 -15.65 -6.05
C LYS A 49 11.11 -14.24 -5.58
N VAL A 50 10.35 -14.16 -4.49
CA VAL A 50 10.02 -12.90 -3.82
C VAL A 50 10.49 -12.99 -2.37
N THR A 51 11.14 -11.93 -1.91
CA THR A 51 11.53 -11.77 -0.51
C THR A 51 11.09 -10.41 -0.02
N PHE A 52 10.81 -10.31 1.27
CA PHE A 52 10.35 -9.07 1.89
C PHE A 52 11.34 -8.62 2.95
N SER A 53 11.54 -7.32 3.06
CA SER A 53 12.37 -6.66 4.07
C SER A 53 11.71 -5.34 4.51
N ASP A 54 12.19 -4.79 5.63
CA ASP A 54 11.76 -3.50 6.17
C ASP A 54 10.24 -3.31 6.35
N THR A 55 9.63 -4.32 6.95
CA THR A 55 8.19 -4.31 7.19
C THR A 55 7.79 -3.45 8.36
N SER A 56 7.00 -2.46 8.05
CA SER A 56 6.36 -1.54 8.98
C SER A 56 4.86 -1.84 9.15
N TYR A 57 4.14 -0.91 9.73
CA TYR A 57 2.68 -0.94 9.83
C TYR A 57 1.99 -0.58 8.50
N TYR A 58 2.68 0.14 7.61
CA TYR A 58 2.10 0.76 6.43
C TYR A 58 2.94 0.64 5.15
N SER A 59 4.06 -0.06 5.20
CA SER A 59 4.97 -0.19 4.05
C SER A 59 5.87 -1.41 4.07
N SER A 60 6.52 -1.76 2.98
CA SER A 60 7.55 -2.79 2.82
C SER A 60 8.52 -2.52 1.70
N VAL A 61 9.54 -3.35 1.68
CA VAL A 61 10.40 -3.53 0.52
C VAL A 61 10.24 -4.96 0.03
N ALA A 62 9.85 -5.12 -1.23
CA ALA A 62 9.80 -6.42 -1.90
C ALA A 62 10.94 -6.52 -2.89
N THR A 63 11.70 -7.61 -2.81
CA THR A 63 12.76 -7.94 -3.77
C THR A 63 12.31 -9.10 -4.66
N PHE A 64 12.32 -8.88 -5.95
CA PHE A 64 11.93 -9.81 -7.01
C PHE A 64 13.16 -10.34 -7.71
N GLU A 65 13.30 -11.64 -7.82
CA GLU A 65 14.41 -12.32 -8.49
C GLU A 65 13.87 -13.32 -9.51
N ALA A 66 14.25 -13.18 -10.80
CA ALA A 66 14.01 -14.20 -11.82
C ALA A 66 15.06 -15.30 -11.66
N ILE A 67 14.61 -16.54 -11.48
CA ILE A 67 15.47 -17.69 -11.17
C ILE A 67 15.99 -18.34 -12.46
N THR A 68 15.13 -18.46 -13.47
CA THR A 68 15.46 -19.15 -14.72
C THR A 68 15.92 -18.18 -15.82
N GLU A 69 16.65 -18.69 -16.81
CA GLU A 69 17.06 -17.88 -17.97
C GLU A 69 15.83 -17.44 -18.81
N ASN A 70 14.75 -18.22 -18.79
CA ASN A 70 13.48 -17.82 -19.41
C ASN A 70 12.93 -16.58 -18.73
N ALA A 71 12.72 -16.64 -17.41
CA ALA A 71 12.18 -15.52 -16.63
C ALA A 71 13.05 -14.26 -16.73
N LYS A 72 14.39 -14.41 -16.73
CA LYS A 72 15.33 -13.29 -16.88
C LYS A 72 15.21 -12.56 -18.23
N SER A 73 14.64 -13.18 -19.22
CA SER A 73 14.45 -12.60 -20.57
C SER A 73 13.07 -11.97 -20.78
N GLN A 74 12.16 -12.12 -19.81
CA GLN A 74 10.76 -11.66 -19.92
C GLN A 74 10.50 -10.40 -19.12
N TYR A 75 9.50 -9.64 -19.54
CA TYR A 75 8.83 -8.71 -18.64
C TYR A 75 8.02 -9.50 -17.60
N PHE A 76 7.92 -8.98 -16.41
CA PHE A 76 7.08 -9.60 -15.37
C PHE A 76 6.08 -8.63 -14.80
N MET A 77 4.91 -9.14 -14.51
CA MET A 77 3.89 -8.48 -13.71
C MET A 77 4.20 -8.70 -12.23
N ALA A 78 4.15 -7.64 -11.44
CA ALA A 78 4.17 -7.72 -9.99
C ALA A 78 3.04 -6.85 -9.45
N VAL A 79 2.07 -7.47 -8.81
CA VAL A 79 0.90 -6.79 -8.25
C VAL A 79 0.57 -7.34 -6.88
N VAL A 80 -0.06 -6.50 -6.06
CA VAL A 80 -0.40 -6.86 -4.70
C VAL A 80 -1.85 -6.59 -4.43
N PHE A 81 -2.42 -7.44 -3.62
CA PHE A 81 -3.78 -7.36 -3.14
C PHE A 81 -3.81 -7.74 -1.65
N GLU A 82 -4.79 -7.27 -0.93
CA GLU A 82 -5.15 -7.93 0.33
C GLU A 82 -5.46 -9.40 0.06
N THR A 83 -4.88 -10.30 0.85
CA THR A 83 -5.06 -11.75 0.65
C THR A 83 -6.54 -12.12 0.60
N ALA A 84 -7.34 -11.55 1.51
CA ALA A 84 -8.79 -11.78 1.54
C ALA A 84 -9.50 -11.34 0.24
N PHE A 85 -9.08 -10.23 -0.36
CA PHE A 85 -9.62 -9.79 -1.65
C PHE A 85 -9.24 -10.76 -2.77
N LEU A 86 -7.97 -11.17 -2.81
CA LEU A 86 -7.49 -12.10 -3.84
C LEU A 86 -8.24 -13.43 -3.78
N GLU A 87 -8.37 -14.01 -2.59
CA GLU A 87 -9.09 -15.26 -2.36
C GLU A 87 -10.57 -15.17 -2.78
N GLN A 88 -11.21 -14.04 -2.52
CA GLN A 88 -12.62 -13.84 -2.81
C GLN A 88 -12.89 -13.55 -4.29
N GLN A 89 -12.07 -12.74 -4.94
CA GLN A 89 -12.33 -12.22 -6.28
C GLN A 89 -11.59 -13.01 -7.38
N ILE A 90 -10.49 -13.64 -7.04
CA ILE A 90 -9.59 -14.31 -8.00
C ILE A 90 -9.20 -15.70 -7.47
N PRO A 91 -10.17 -16.58 -7.23
CA PRO A 91 -9.85 -17.92 -6.74
C PRO A 91 -9.06 -18.71 -7.79
N GLY A 92 -7.99 -19.39 -7.36
CA GLY A 92 -7.16 -20.23 -8.20
C GLY A 92 -6.61 -21.42 -7.41
N ILE A 93 -6.28 -22.51 -8.11
CA ILE A 93 -5.71 -23.72 -7.49
C ILE A 93 -4.18 -23.64 -7.49
N THR A 94 -3.60 -22.99 -8.51
CA THR A 94 -2.15 -22.81 -8.67
C THR A 94 -1.81 -21.33 -8.75
N ASP A 95 -0.56 -20.99 -8.49
CA ASP A 95 -0.04 -19.62 -8.61
C ASP A 95 -0.26 -19.05 -10.03
N ASN A 96 -0.10 -19.91 -11.05
CA ASN A 96 -0.38 -19.52 -12.43
C ASN A 96 -1.88 -19.29 -12.71
N ASP A 97 -2.79 -20.01 -12.05
CA ASP A 97 -4.23 -19.75 -12.19
C ASP A 97 -4.59 -18.40 -11.56
N ILE A 98 -4.02 -18.10 -10.39
CA ILE A 98 -4.19 -16.81 -9.72
C ILE A 98 -3.61 -15.69 -10.60
N ALA A 99 -2.40 -15.86 -11.15
CA ALA A 99 -1.80 -14.87 -12.04
C ALA A 99 -2.64 -14.62 -13.32
N LYS A 100 -3.20 -15.69 -13.92
CA LYS A 100 -4.16 -15.56 -15.05
C LYS A 100 -5.42 -14.83 -14.61
N GLY A 101 -5.93 -15.14 -13.43
CA GLY A 101 -7.09 -14.47 -12.84
C GLY A 101 -6.86 -12.97 -12.68
N VAL A 102 -5.70 -12.56 -12.17
CA VAL A 102 -5.28 -11.15 -12.04
C VAL A 102 -5.23 -10.46 -13.42
N ILE A 103 -4.63 -11.10 -14.41
CA ILE A 103 -4.59 -10.57 -15.78
C ILE A 103 -6.00 -10.39 -16.35
N ASN A 104 -6.87 -11.38 -16.16
CA ASN A 104 -8.25 -11.32 -16.61
C ASN A 104 -9.06 -10.25 -15.88
N TYR A 105 -8.81 -10.05 -14.60
CA TYR A 105 -9.40 -8.97 -13.82
C TYR A 105 -9.08 -7.60 -14.43
N TYR A 106 -7.80 -7.32 -14.72
CA TYR A 106 -7.42 -6.08 -15.40
C TYR A 106 -7.98 -5.98 -16.82
N LYS A 107 -7.94 -7.07 -17.58
CA LYS A 107 -8.55 -7.09 -18.92
C LYS A 107 -10.04 -6.74 -18.85
N ALA A 108 -10.80 -7.36 -17.95
CA ALA A 108 -12.23 -7.10 -17.80
C ALA A 108 -12.51 -5.64 -17.42
N GLU A 109 -11.75 -5.08 -16.48
CA GLU A 109 -11.92 -3.72 -16.01
C GLU A 109 -11.66 -2.70 -17.15
N TYR A 110 -10.51 -2.76 -17.80
CA TYR A 110 -10.12 -1.77 -18.80
C TYR A 110 -10.81 -1.97 -20.16
N MET A 111 -11.07 -3.22 -20.59
CA MET A 111 -11.79 -3.48 -21.82
C MET A 111 -13.27 -3.05 -21.74
N SER A 112 -13.87 -3.10 -20.55
CA SER A 112 -15.22 -2.54 -20.33
C SER A 112 -15.29 -1.03 -20.61
N GLN A 113 -14.15 -0.35 -20.58
CA GLN A 113 -13.99 1.08 -20.86
C GLN A 113 -13.48 1.32 -22.31
N GLY A 114 -13.36 0.28 -23.13
CA GLY A 114 -12.98 0.35 -24.53
C GLY A 114 -11.46 0.27 -24.79
N ALA A 115 -10.65 -0.06 -23.77
CA ALA A 115 -9.21 -0.23 -23.94
C ALA A 115 -8.87 -1.52 -24.70
N THR A 116 -7.82 -1.46 -25.51
CA THR A 116 -7.21 -2.66 -26.14
C THR A 116 -6.21 -3.32 -25.19
N VAL A 117 -5.77 -4.55 -25.49
CA VAL A 117 -4.72 -5.23 -24.70
C VAL A 117 -3.42 -4.42 -24.68
N ALA A 118 -3.06 -3.77 -25.78
CA ALA A 118 -1.88 -2.91 -25.84
C ALA A 118 -2.03 -1.66 -24.94
N ASP A 119 -3.23 -1.07 -24.87
CA ASP A 119 -3.50 0.04 -23.97
C ASP A 119 -3.36 -0.42 -22.51
N ILE A 120 -3.89 -1.60 -22.17
CA ILE A 120 -3.78 -2.18 -20.82
C ILE A 120 -2.32 -2.43 -20.45
N TYR A 121 -1.54 -3.04 -21.34
CA TYR A 121 -0.11 -3.27 -21.14
C TYR A 121 0.62 -1.95 -20.84
N ASN A 122 0.37 -0.90 -21.63
CA ASN A 122 0.96 0.42 -21.41
C ASN A 122 0.54 1.04 -20.07
N VAL A 123 -0.74 0.94 -19.69
CA VAL A 123 -1.25 1.46 -18.41
C VAL A 123 -0.59 0.72 -17.24
N LEU A 124 -0.52 -0.60 -17.27
CA LEU A 124 0.12 -1.38 -16.20
C LEU A 124 1.62 -1.07 -16.08
N THR A 125 2.30 -0.82 -17.22
CA THR A 125 3.70 -0.37 -17.23
C THR A 125 3.86 1.01 -16.60
N GLN A 126 3.01 1.97 -16.96
CA GLN A 126 3.03 3.34 -16.39
C GLN A 126 2.69 3.36 -14.90
N GLN A 127 1.88 2.42 -14.45
CA GLN A 127 1.53 2.26 -13.03
C GLN A 127 2.59 1.49 -12.23
N GLY A 128 3.70 1.07 -12.86
CA GLY A 128 4.73 0.29 -12.17
C GLY A 128 4.27 -1.12 -11.75
N ARG A 129 3.39 -1.74 -12.53
CA ARG A 129 2.90 -3.11 -12.33
C ARG A 129 3.50 -4.11 -13.30
N LEU A 130 4.06 -3.63 -14.39
CA LEU A 130 4.89 -4.40 -15.32
C LEU A 130 6.30 -3.85 -15.26
N HIS A 131 7.25 -4.75 -15.11
CA HIS A 131 8.66 -4.45 -14.96
C HIS A 131 9.47 -5.15 -16.05
N GLY A 132 10.56 -4.49 -16.48
CA GLY A 132 11.52 -5.10 -17.38
C GLY A 132 12.29 -6.25 -16.74
N SER A 133 13.06 -6.97 -17.53
CA SER A 133 13.81 -8.17 -17.14
C SER A 133 15.00 -7.93 -16.18
N VAL A 134 15.10 -6.75 -15.57
CA VAL A 134 16.18 -6.45 -14.61
C VAL A 134 15.87 -7.09 -13.27
N THR A 135 16.71 -8.04 -12.85
CA THR A 135 16.58 -8.73 -11.55
C THR A 135 17.95 -8.91 -10.90
N PRO A 136 18.07 -8.85 -9.56
CA PRO A 136 16.99 -8.54 -8.63
C PRO A 136 16.44 -7.12 -8.78
N LEU A 137 15.15 -6.93 -8.61
CA LEU A 137 14.48 -5.65 -8.57
C LEU A 137 13.91 -5.44 -7.18
N GLU A 138 14.27 -4.35 -6.54
CA GLU A 138 13.77 -3.94 -5.23
C GLU A 138 12.74 -2.82 -5.42
N LEU A 139 11.59 -2.96 -4.83
CA LEU A 139 10.50 -1.98 -4.90
C LEU A 139 9.98 -1.65 -3.51
N ASP A 140 9.89 -0.37 -3.25
CA ASP A 140 9.09 0.12 -2.13
C ASP A 140 7.61 -0.12 -2.34
N VAL A 141 6.93 -0.46 -1.25
CA VAL A 141 5.51 -0.79 -1.25
C VAL A 141 4.78 -0.03 -0.18
N PRO A 142 4.34 1.18 -0.47
CA PRO A 142 3.66 2.06 0.46
C PRO A 142 2.13 1.86 0.44
N GLY A 143 1.47 2.42 1.43
CA GLY A 143 0.02 2.63 1.42
C GLY A 143 -0.82 1.44 1.87
N LEU A 144 -0.31 0.62 2.77
CA LEU A 144 -1.06 -0.52 3.31
C LEU A 144 -1.69 -0.25 4.67
N SER A 145 -2.52 -1.20 5.11
CA SER A 145 -3.17 -1.24 6.41
C SER A 145 -2.36 -2.07 7.40
N ALA A 146 -2.30 -1.65 8.66
CA ALA A 146 -1.63 -2.38 9.72
C ALA A 146 -2.33 -3.71 10.05
N GLY A 147 -1.57 -4.73 10.43
CA GLY A 147 -2.10 -6.04 10.82
C GLY A 147 -2.82 -6.80 9.70
N THR A 148 -2.58 -6.43 8.44
CA THR A 148 -3.28 -6.95 7.28
C THR A 148 -2.39 -7.89 6.48
N SER A 149 -2.93 -9.01 6.02
CA SER A 149 -2.24 -9.95 5.14
C SER A 149 -2.39 -9.57 3.68
N TYR A 150 -1.30 -9.64 2.95
CA TYR A 150 -1.20 -9.30 1.54
C TYR A 150 -0.60 -10.43 0.73
N SER A 151 -1.06 -10.59 -0.50
CA SER A 151 -0.55 -11.52 -1.49
C SER A 151 0.07 -10.76 -2.65
N VAL A 152 1.31 -11.09 -2.96
CA VAL A 152 2.06 -10.57 -4.11
C VAL A 152 2.01 -11.59 -5.22
N VAL A 153 1.41 -11.22 -6.34
CA VAL A 153 1.29 -12.08 -7.52
C VAL A 153 2.34 -11.65 -8.55
N VAL A 154 3.25 -12.56 -8.88
CA VAL A 154 4.30 -12.34 -9.88
C VAL A 154 4.18 -13.38 -10.97
N ALA A 155 4.30 -12.96 -12.23
CA ALA A 155 4.39 -13.87 -13.38
C ALA A 155 5.06 -13.17 -14.57
N GLY A 156 5.85 -13.92 -15.35
CA GLY A 156 6.38 -13.41 -16.61
C GLY A 156 5.27 -13.28 -17.66
N VAL A 157 5.22 -12.13 -18.34
CA VAL A 157 4.17 -11.84 -19.32
C VAL A 157 4.74 -11.25 -20.61
N ASN A 158 4.08 -11.54 -21.72
CA ASN A 158 4.36 -10.91 -23.02
C ASN A 158 3.47 -9.66 -23.23
N GLU A 159 3.65 -8.98 -24.36
CA GLU A 159 2.89 -7.78 -24.74
C GLU A 159 1.38 -8.04 -24.93
N ASN A 160 0.96 -9.30 -25.10
CA ASN A 160 -0.44 -9.71 -25.17
C ASN A 160 -1.03 -9.99 -23.77
N LEU A 161 -0.25 -9.77 -22.70
CA LEU A 161 -0.60 -10.15 -21.33
C LEU A 161 -0.92 -11.65 -21.24
N GLU A 162 -0.07 -12.49 -21.83
CA GLU A 162 -0.09 -13.94 -21.69
C GLU A 162 1.07 -14.36 -20.81
N ILE A 163 0.86 -15.36 -19.96
CA ILE A 163 1.93 -15.87 -19.07
C ILE A 163 2.93 -16.66 -19.92
N VAL A 164 4.20 -16.27 -19.84
CA VAL A 164 5.33 -16.85 -20.56
C VAL A 164 6.43 -17.37 -19.64
N ALA A 165 6.35 -17.05 -18.34
CA ALA A 165 7.18 -17.64 -17.30
C ALA A 165 6.33 -17.86 -16.04
N ASN A 166 6.52 -19.01 -15.39
CA ASN A 166 5.69 -19.48 -14.30
C ASN A 166 5.79 -18.55 -13.08
N GLY A 167 4.63 -18.15 -12.58
CA GLY A 167 4.51 -17.20 -11.50
C GLY A 167 4.67 -17.79 -10.10
N ILE A 168 4.59 -16.89 -9.13
CA ILE A 168 4.51 -17.18 -7.71
C ILE A 168 3.49 -16.25 -7.06
N VAL A 169 2.79 -16.75 -6.05
CA VAL A 169 2.03 -15.95 -5.09
C VAL A 169 2.78 -16.02 -3.77
N ALA A 170 3.34 -14.90 -3.36
CA ALA A 170 4.06 -14.77 -2.10
C ALA A 170 3.22 -13.94 -1.12
N GLU A 171 3.15 -14.37 0.13
CA GLU A 171 2.33 -13.73 1.16
C GLU A 171 3.19 -13.11 2.24
N PHE A 172 2.67 -12.05 2.83
CA PHE A 172 3.23 -11.41 4.01
C PHE A 172 2.13 -10.73 4.82
N THR A 173 2.43 -10.38 6.06
CA THR A 173 1.50 -9.67 6.95
C THR A 173 2.19 -8.44 7.51
N THR A 174 1.51 -7.30 7.47
CA THR A 174 1.99 -6.06 8.08
C THR A 174 2.07 -6.20 9.60
N LYS A 175 2.91 -5.38 10.22
CA LYS A 175 2.94 -5.32 11.69
C LYS A 175 1.56 -4.94 12.22
N THR A 176 1.12 -5.68 13.21
CA THR A 176 -0.06 -5.30 13.99
C THR A 176 0.34 -4.14 14.89
N LEU A 177 -0.46 -3.09 14.89
CA LEU A 177 -0.28 -2.01 15.87
C LEU A 177 -0.25 -2.64 17.27
N PRO A 178 0.77 -2.33 18.09
CA PRO A 178 0.88 -2.96 19.40
C PRO A 178 -0.37 -2.68 20.20
N GLY A 179 -1.11 -3.72 20.52
CA GLY A 179 -2.18 -3.91 21.49
C GLY A 179 -3.03 -2.74 21.93
N LEU A 180 -3.20 -1.74 21.09
CA LEU A 180 -4.08 -0.62 21.31
C LEU A 180 -5.49 -1.05 20.91
N GLU A 181 -6.20 -1.58 21.85
CA GLU A 181 -7.65 -1.49 21.81
C GLU A 181 -7.97 0.00 21.68
N GLU A 182 -8.62 0.38 20.59
CA GLU A 182 -8.90 1.79 20.23
C GLU A 182 -9.58 2.60 21.36
N GLU A 183 -10.07 1.94 22.39
CA GLU A 183 -10.79 2.50 23.51
C GLU A 183 -9.89 3.05 24.63
N ASN A 184 -8.59 2.79 24.66
CA ASN A 184 -7.78 2.99 25.85
C ASN A 184 -6.82 4.16 25.82
N CYS A 185 -6.55 4.80 24.69
CA CYS A 185 -5.72 6.00 24.67
C CYS A 185 -6.53 7.22 24.19
N THR A 186 -6.76 8.13 25.10
CA THR A 186 -7.39 9.42 24.83
C THR A 186 -6.34 10.52 24.85
N PHE A 187 -6.64 11.64 24.23
CA PHE A 187 -5.78 12.82 24.21
C PHE A 187 -6.47 14.00 24.90
N GLU A 188 -5.78 14.62 25.86
CA GLU A 188 -6.06 16.00 26.22
C GLU A 188 -5.25 16.90 25.28
N TRP A 189 -5.84 17.97 24.80
CA TRP A 189 -5.20 18.84 23.80
C TRP A 189 -5.62 20.30 23.95
N THR A 190 -4.70 21.20 23.60
CA THR A 190 -4.98 22.62 23.48
C THR A 190 -4.61 23.09 22.08
N VAL A 191 -5.34 24.06 21.55
CA VAL A 191 -5.11 24.68 20.24
C VAL A 191 -5.29 26.17 20.33
N GLU A 192 -4.24 26.92 20.00
CA GLU A 192 -4.24 28.37 19.93
C GLU A 192 -4.00 28.84 18.48
N PRO A 193 -5.08 29.14 17.72
CA PRO A 193 -4.95 29.56 16.33
C PRO A 193 -4.45 31.01 16.23
N LYS A 194 -3.57 31.24 15.25
CA LYS A 194 -3.11 32.57 14.78
C LYS A 194 -3.45 32.71 13.30
N SER A 195 -3.07 33.82 12.68
CA SER A 195 -3.46 34.11 11.28
C SER A 195 -2.92 33.12 10.26
N THR A 196 -1.71 32.59 10.47
CA THR A 196 -1.00 31.68 9.55
C THR A 196 -0.27 30.56 10.27
N SER A 197 -0.61 30.36 11.55
CA SER A 197 -0.01 29.31 12.38
C SER A 197 -0.99 28.89 13.46
N VAL A 198 -0.72 27.74 14.05
CA VAL A 198 -1.44 27.24 15.24
C VAL A 198 -0.42 26.67 16.22
N THR A 199 -0.55 27.07 17.48
CA THR A 199 0.21 26.45 18.58
C THR A 199 -0.68 25.42 19.25
N MET A 200 -0.14 24.22 19.49
CA MET A 200 -0.90 23.11 20.03
C MET A 200 -0.06 22.31 21.04
N SER A 201 -0.73 21.67 21.97
CA SER A 201 -0.15 20.67 22.85
C SER A 201 -1.04 19.44 22.89
N PHE A 202 -0.43 18.28 23.10
CA PHE A 202 -1.12 16.98 23.22
C PHE A 202 -0.59 16.24 24.43
N THR A 203 -1.51 15.65 25.19
CA THR A 203 -1.22 14.83 26.35
C THR A 203 -1.95 13.51 26.20
N PRO A 204 -1.28 12.45 25.70
CA PRO A 204 -1.88 11.13 25.63
C PRO A 204 -2.10 10.55 27.03
N SER A 205 -3.19 9.80 27.24
CA SER A 205 -3.46 9.10 28.50
C SER A 205 -2.45 7.98 28.75
N ASP A 206 -1.92 7.36 27.70
CA ASP A 206 -0.80 6.43 27.73
C ASP A 206 0.42 7.06 27.06
N LYS A 207 1.50 7.24 27.80
CA LYS A 207 2.72 7.92 27.35
C LYS A 207 3.64 7.04 26.51
N GLU A 208 3.47 5.74 26.57
CA GLU A 208 4.27 4.77 25.82
C GLU A 208 3.73 4.55 24.40
N VAL A 209 2.48 4.93 24.17
CA VAL A 209 1.81 4.76 22.89
C VAL A 209 2.33 5.76 21.86
N PRO A 210 2.89 5.31 20.75
CA PRO A 210 3.28 6.21 19.67
C PRO A 210 2.05 6.76 18.94
N TYR A 211 2.13 8.02 18.54
CA TYR A 211 1.08 8.68 17.78
C TYR A 211 1.65 9.57 16.68
N PHE A 212 0.79 9.88 15.73
CA PHE A 212 1.04 10.80 14.64
C PHE A 212 -0.11 11.80 14.56
N PHE A 213 0.17 13.06 14.22
CA PHE A 213 -0.89 14.00 13.91
C PHE A 213 -0.86 14.42 12.44
N TYR A 214 -2.04 14.63 11.88
CA TYR A 214 -2.22 15.06 10.51
C TYR A 214 -3.23 16.22 10.46
N ALA A 215 -2.93 17.25 9.66
CA ALA A 215 -3.77 18.41 9.49
C ALA A 215 -4.24 18.51 8.03
N LEU A 216 -5.55 18.58 7.85
CA LEU A 216 -6.21 18.82 6.56
C LEU A 216 -6.92 20.16 6.60
N THR A 217 -7.09 20.81 5.45
CA THR A 217 -8.09 21.88 5.37
C THR A 217 -9.49 21.30 5.54
N ALA A 218 -10.41 22.08 6.06
CA ALA A 218 -11.81 21.65 6.19
C ALA A 218 -12.45 21.32 4.82
N GLU A 219 -11.96 21.92 3.73
CA GLU A 219 -12.39 21.62 2.36
C GLU A 219 -11.89 20.24 1.92
N GLU A 220 -10.61 19.93 2.15
CA GLU A 220 -10.04 18.59 1.86
C GLU A 220 -10.74 17.51 2.69
N TYR A 221 -10.95 17.74 3.98
CA TYR A 221 -11.64 16.78 4.85
C TYR A 221 -13.08 16.54 4.39
N SER A 222 -13.78 17.59 3.94
CA SER A 222 -15.14 17.45 3.40
C SER A 222 -15.16 16.75 2.04
N SER A 223 -14.22 17.07 1.15
CA SER A 223 -14.22 16.52 -0.22
C SER A 223 -13.67 15.10 -0.31
N GLU A 224 -12.64 14.78 0.47
CA GLU A 224 -11.95 13.50 0.41
C GLU A 224 -12.46 12.50 1.45
N CYS A 225 -12.77 12.99 2.66
CA CYS A 225 -13.22 12.15 3.76
C CYS A 225 -14.73 12.25 4.04
N GLN A 226 -15.50 13.04 3.27
CA GLN A 226 -16.94 13.24 3.45
C GLN A 226 -17.33 13.68 4.88
N ASN A 227 -16.42 14.32 5.60
CA ASN A 227 -16.50 14.64 7.03
C ASN A 227 -16.62 13.41 7.95
N ASP A 228 -16.16 12.25 7.51
CA ASP A 228 -16.19 10.99 8.25
C ASP A 228 -14.76 10.62 8.73
N PRO A 229 -14.53 10.50 10.04
CA PRO A 229 -13.23 10.06 10.58
C PRO A 229 -12.84 8.65 10.15
N ALA A 230 -13.82 7.76 9.90
CA ALA A 230 -13.54 6.40 9.44
C ALA A 230 -12.92 6.41 8.03
N ILE A 231 -13.44 7.25 7.13
CA ILE A 231 -12.85 7.41 5.78
C ILE A 231 -11.46 8.03 5.87
N LEU A 232 -11.25 9.00 6.77
CA LEU A 232 -9.91 9.56 7.00
C LEU A 232 -8.92 8.48 7.44
N LYS A 233 -9.34 7.58 8.35
CA LYS A 233 -8.52 6.45 8.80
C LYS A 233 -8.14 5.51 7.64
N GLU A 234 -9.07 5.21 6.74
CA GLU A 234 -8.82 4.40 5.54
C GLU A 234 -7.85 5.07 4.55
N LEU A 235 -7.93 6.39 4.40
CA LEU A 235 -7.09 7.16 3.48
C LEU A 235 -5.69 7.49 4.04
N LEU A 236 -5.51 7.38 5.36
CA LEU A 236 -4.28 7.76 6.04
C LEU A 236 -3.01 7.11 5.45
N PRO A 237 -2.98 5.79 5.13
CA PRO A 237 -1.80 5.17 4.54
C PRO A 237 -1.38 5.85 3.23
N SER A 238 -2.33 6.24 2.39
CA SER A 238 -2.08 6.95 1.13
C SER A 238 -1.56 8.36 1.36
N PHE A 239 -2.08 9.08 2.36
CA PHE A 239 -1.58 10.40 2.74
C PHE A 239 -0.14 10.32 3.26
N ILE A 240 0.16 9.36 4.13
CA ILE A 240 1.51 9.12 4.63
C ILE A 240 2.47 8.79 3.49
N ALA A 241 2.07 7.94 2.55
CA ALA A 241 2.89 7.59 1.39
C ALA A 241 3.20 8.82 0.51
N ASN A 242 2.21 9.68 0.27
CA ASN A 242 2.39 10.91 -0.49
C ASN A 242 3.32 11.90 0.23
N LEU A 243 3.20 12.02 1.54
CA LEU A 243 4.11 12.85 2.35
C LEU A 243 5.53 12.31 2.31
N ALA A 244 5.74 11.01 2.55
CA ALA A 244 7.04 10.37 2.48
C ALA A 244 7.71 10.63 1.12
N LYS A 245 6.97 10.45 0.02
CA LYS A 245 7.44 10.75 -1.33
C LYS A 245 7.80 12.23 -1.52
N ALA A 246 6.99 13.15 -0.98
CA ALA A 246 7.28 14.59 -1.05
C ALA A 246 8.56 14.96 -0.28
N TYR A 247 8.87 14.27 0.80
CA TYR A 247 10.11 14.42 1.56
C TYR A 247 11.28 13.57 1.05
N GLN A 248 11.09 12.82 -0.05
CA GLN A 248 12.08 11.92 -0.66
C GLN A 248 12.60 10.87 0.34
N MET A 249 11.71 10.32 1.13
CA MET A 249 11.96 9.28 2.14
C MET A 249 11.13 8.03 1.84
N SER A 250 11.58 6.88 2.32
CA SER A 250 10.70 5.72 2.44
C SER A 250 9.60 6.00 3.47
N VAL A 251 8.48 5.29 3.37
CA VAL A 251 7.38 5.42 4.36
C VAL A 251 7.88 5.07 5.76
N SER A 252 8.72 4.04 5.89
CA SER A 252 9.30 3.62 7.16
C SER A 252 10.12 4.74 7.81
N GLU A 253 11.06 5.36 7.04
CA GLU A 253 11.85 6.48 7.53
C GLU A 253 11.00 7.70 7.89
N PHE A 254 9.97 7.99 7.08
CA PHE A 254 9.04 9.08 7.35
C PHE A 254 8.31 8.86 8.67
N MET A 255 7.73 7.68 8.88
CA MET A 255 7.02 7.34 10.11
C MET A 255 7.94 7.35 11.33
N GLU A 256 9.16 6.82 11.23
CA GLU A 256 10.14 6.88 12.30
C GLU A 256 10.49 8.31 12.73
N LYS A 257 10.54 9.24 11.78
CA LYS A 257 10.87 10.65 12.04
C LYS A 257 9.68 11.47 12.53
N GLN A 258 8.46 11.07 12.17
CA GLN A 258 7.25 11.85 12.46
C GLN A 258 6.44 11.30 13.63
N ARG A 259 6.66 10.03 14.03
CA ARG A 259 5.98 9.49 15.21
C ARG A 259 6.44 10.20 16.48
N MET A 260 5.51 10.39 17.37
CA MET A 260 5.72 11.02 18.68
C MET A 260 5.30 10.06 19.77
N THR A 261 5.88 10.21 20.97
CA THR A 261 5.50 9.51 22.19
C THR A 261 5.50 10.49 23.34
N GLY A 262 4.69 10.25 24.37
CA GLY A 262 4.60 11.14 25.54
C GLY A 262 3.91 12.48 25.24
N ASP A 263 4.15 13.46 26.08
CA ASP A 263 3.54 14.79 25.95
C ASP A 263 4.23 15.59 24.84
N LEU A 264 3.47 16.25 24.00
CA LEU A 264 3.94 17.28 23.09
C LEU A 264 3.56 18.66 23.66
N GLU A 265 4.57 19.37 24.15
CA GLU A 265 4.39 20.70 24.68
C GLU A 265 4.70 21.76 23.60
N GLU A 266 3.79 22.73 23.43
CA GLU A 266 3.97 23.93 22.57
C GLU A 266 4.52 23.70 21.15
N PHE A 267 3.94 22.77 20.40
CA PHE A 267 4.25 22.64 18.99
C PHE A 267 3.55 23.71 18.14
N THR A 268 4.30 24.41 17.29
CA THR A 268 3.71 25.41 16.39
C THR A 268 3.78 24.96 14.93
N LEU A 269 2.64 24.65 14.35
CA LEU A 269 2.46 24.43 12.92
C LEU A 269 2.35 25.78 12.21
N THR A 270 3.21 26.04 11.22
CA THR A 270 3.27 27.29 10.46
C THR A 270 2.91 27.07 8.99
N GLY A 271 2.73 28.16 8.24
CA GLY A 271 2.42 28.08 6.80
C GLY A 271 0.95 27.83 6.49
N LEU A 272 0.09 27.97 7.47
CA LEU A 272 -1.35 27.82 7.28
C LEU A 272 -1.92 28.99 6.45
N LEU A 273 -2.95 28.70 5.65
CA LEU A 273 -3.67 29.71 4.89
C LEU A 273 -4.57 30.54 5.84
N PRO A 274 -4.53 31.86 5.76
CA PRO A 274 -5.37 32.69 6.60
C PRO A 274 -6.87 32.52 6.27
N LYS A 275 -7.71 32.58 7.29
CA LYS A 275 -9.18 32.42 7.18
C LYS A 275 -9.62 31.04 6.65
N THR A 276 -8.77 30.05 6.75
CA THR A 276 -9.06 28.68 6.33
C THR A 276 -9.32 27.83 7.57
N GLY A 277 -10.41 27.05 7.57
CA GLY A 277 -10.67 26.04 8.59
C GLY A 277 -9.75 24.84 8.38
N TYR A 278 -9.27 24.28 9.49
CA TYR A 278 -8.46 23.06 9.49
C TYR A 278 -9.07 22.00 10.40
N VAL A 279 -8.93 20.75 10.01
CA VAL A 279 -9.24 19.57 10.82
C VAL A 279 -7.92 18.94 11.21
N LEU A 280 -7.75 18.70 12.50
CA LEU A 280 -6.59 18.02 13.05
C LEU A 280 -7.01 16.61 13.47
N SER A 281 -6.30 15.62 12.99
CA SER A 281 -6.46 14.22 13.38
C SER A 281 -5.25 13.77 14.18
N LEU A 282 -5.49 13.15 15.32
CA LEU A 282 -4.51 12.47 16.15
C LEU A 282 -4.74 10.96 15.98
N ILE A 283 -3.70 10.24 15.61
CA ILE A 283 -3.81 8.84 15.21
C ILE A 283 -2.74 8.07 15.94
N HIS A 284 -3.15 7.03 16.66
CA HIS A 284 -2.24 6.04 17.23
C HIS A 284 -1.63 5.19 16.13
N ILE A 285 -0.36 4.85 16.24
CA ILE A 285 0.39 4.08 15.26
C ILE A 285 1.27 3.01 15.92
#